data_b78388223905d69c95f55fd703b1a37e
#
_entry.id   b78388223905d69c95f55fd703b1a37e
#
_cell.length_a   1.000
_cell.length_b   1.000
_cell.length_c   1.000
_cell.angle_alpha   90.00
_cell.angle_beta   90.00
_cell.angle_gamma   90.00
#
_symmetry.space_group_name_H-M   'P 1'
#
loop_
_entity.id
_entity.type
_entity.pdbx_description
1 polymer ?
#
loop_
_entity_poly.entity_id
_entity_poly.type
_entity_poly.pdbx_seq_one_letter_code
_entity_poly.pdbx_strand_id
1 'polypeptide(L)' 'MKVTIYWTTNDWALIRRIREKYGLPQEMNVNYLTFAEVDEETLKALRKGEPEYLRIRKIE' A
#
# COMPACT_ATOMS: atom_id res chain seq x y z
N MET A 1 -2.37 10.85 -7.22
CA MET A 1 -1.00 11.07 -6.71
C MET A 1 -0.22 9.77 -6.66
N LYS A 2 1.07 9.85 -6.83
CA LYS A 2 1.94 8.67 -6.78
C LYS A 2 2.48 8.47 -5.37
N VAL A 3 2.42 7.25 -4.90
CA VAL A 3 2.87 6.91 -3.56
C VAL A 3 3.74 5.64 -3.60
N THR A 4 4.60 5.53 -2.62
CA THR A 4 5.33 4.30 -2.35
C THR A 4 4.80 3.72 -1.05
N ILE A 5 4.43 2.47 -1.09
CA ILE A 5 3.93 1.77 0.08
C ILE A 5 5.00 0.80 0.56
N TYR A 6 5.41 0.97 1.81
CA TYR A 6 6.36 0.08 2.48
C TYR A 6 5.58 -0.88 3.36
N TRP A 7 5.64 -2.15 3.02
CA TRP A 7 4.94 -3.16 3.80
C TRP A 7 5.78 -3.54 5.01
N THR A 8 5.20 -3.40 6.20
CA THR A 8 5.91 -3.71 7.45
C THR A 8 5.63 -5.11 7.94
N THR A 9 4.83 -5.86 7.23
CA THR A 9 4.53 -7.25 7.52
C THR A 9 5.06 -8.14 6.42
N ASN A 10 5.41 -9.38 6.75
CA ASN A 10 5.77 -10.39 5.76
C ASN A 10 4.64 -11.39 5.50
N ASP A 11 3.44 -11.10 5.97
CA ASP A 11 2.28 -11.93 5.70
C ASP A 11 1.74 -11.62 4.31
N TRP A 12 2.14 -12.42 3.33
CA TRP A 12 1.78 -12.23 1.93
C TRP A 12 0.28 -12.29 1.69
N ALA A 13 -0.44 -13.13 2.44
CA ALA A 13 -1.88 -13.23 2.28
C ALA A 13 -2.57 -11.92 2.70
N LEU A 14 -2.09 -11.32 3.79
CA LEU A 14 -2.60 -10.04 4.25
C LEU A 14 -2.28 -8.92 3.26
N ILE A 15 -1.05 -8.86 2.77
CA ILE A 15 -0.63 -7.86 1.79
C ILE A 15 -1.49 -7.95 0.54
N ARG A 16 -1.71 -9.17 0.04
CA ARG A 16 -2.53 -9.39 -1.13
C ARG A 16 -3.96 -8.93 -0.92
N ARG A 17 -4.52 -9.24 0.24
CA ARG A 17 -5.88 -8.82 0.58
C ARG A 17 -6.01 -7.31 0.61
N ILE A 18 -5.05 -6.62 1.20
CA ILE A 18 -5.05 -5.16 1.26
C ILE A 18 -4.96 -4.58 -0.14
N ARG A 19 -4.09 -5.10 -0.98
CA ARG A 19 -3.97 -4.62 -2.36
C ARG A 19 -5.26 -4.80 -3.14
N GLU A 20 -5.91 -5.93 -2.99
CA GLU A 20 -7.20 -6.19 -3.65
C GLU A 20 -8.29 -5.26 -3.13
N LYS A 21 -8.32 -5.03 -1.83
CA LYS A 21 -9.32 -4.19 -1.19
C LYS A 21 -9.27 -2.75 -1.68
N TYR A 22 -8.09 -2.23 -1.92
CA TYR A 22 -7.90 -0.83 -2.31
C TYR A 22 -7.58 -0.65 -3.79
N GLY A 23 -7.65 -1.70 -4.57
CA GLY A 23 -7.36 -1.62 -6.00
C GLY A 23 -5.91 -1.32 -6.33
N LEU A 24 -4.99 -1.72 -5.47
CA LEU A 24 -3.57 -1.49 -5.68
C LEU A 24 -2.97 -2.53 -6.63
N PRO A 25 -1.84 -2.20 -7.31
CA PRO A 25 -1.17 -3.18 -8.16
C PRO A 25 -0.75 -4.42 -7.38
N GLN A 26 -0.88 -5.57 -8.01
CA GLN A 26 -0.48 -6.84 -7.40
C GLN A 26 0.99 -7.16 -7.60
N GLU A 27 1.74 -6.24 -8.20
CA GLU A 27 3.16 -6.38 -8.35
C GLU A 27 3.87 -5.84 -7.13
N MET A 28 4.95 -6.49 -6.72
CA MET A 28 5.73 -6.07 -5.59
C MET A 28 7.21 -6.11 -5.96
N ASN A 29 7.91 -5.03 -5.69
CA ASN A 29 9.34 -4.97 -5.87
C ASN A 29 10.04 -5.65 -4.70
N VAL A 30 11.34 -5.87 -4.85
CA VAL A 30 12.17 -6.30 -3.75
C VAL A 30 12.06 -5.30 -2.59
N ASN A 31 12.33 -5.75 -1.39
CA ASN A 31 12.23 -4.93 -0.17
C ASN A 31 10.82 -4.56 0.24
N TYR A 32 9.83 -5.32 -0.20
CA TYR A 32 8.43 -5.12 0.21
C TYR A 32 7.90 -3.73 -0.13
N LEU A 33 8.15 -3.28 -1.35
CA LEU A 33 7.65 -2.00 -1.83
C LEU A 33 6.55 -2.19 -2.86
N THR A 34 5.57 -1.32 -2.82
CA THR A 34 4.54 -1.23 -3.87
C THR A 34 4.48 0.22 -4.35
N PHE A 35 4.58 0.42 -5.64
CA PHE A 35 4.40 1.74 -6.24
C PHE A 35 3.00 1.81 -6.81
N ALA A 36 2.24 2.82 -6.42
CA ALA A 36 0.86 2.94 -6.83
C ALA A 36 0.48 4.39 -7.08
N GLU A 37 -0.54 4.56 -7.91
CA GLU A 37 -1.16 5.87 -8.07
C GLU A 37 -2.54 5.79 -7.43
N VAL A 38 -2.80 6.66 -6.46
CA VAL A 38 -4.03 6.66 -5.67
C VAL A 38 -4.58 8.06 -5.56
N ASP A 39 -5.88 8.17 -5.29
CA ASP A 39 -6.49 9.45 -4.95
C ASP A 39 -6.38 9.70 -3.44
N GLU A 40 -6.80 10.90 -3.03
CA GLU A 40 -6.72 11.25 -1.61
C GLU A 40 -7.62 10.38 -0.74
N GLU A 41 -8.77 9.99 -1.24
CA GLU A 41 -9.68 9.14 -0.47
C GLU A 41 -9.07 7.78 -0.21
N THR A 42 -8.45 7.19 -1.22
CA THR A 42 -7.77 5.91 -1.07
C THR A 42 -6.60 6.04 -0.12
N LEU A 43 -5.83 7.12 -0.24
CA LEU A 43 -4.70 7.37 0.66
C LEU A 43 -5.14 7.46 2.11
N LYS A 44 -6.21 8.22 2.36
CA LYS A 44 -6.77 8.34 3.72
C LYS A 44 -7.28 7.01 4.24
N ALA A 45 -7.95 6.24 3.38
CA ALA A 45 -8.46 4.93 3.76
C ALA A 45 -7.34 3.98 4.15
N LEU A 46 -6.24 3.97 3.40
CA LEU A 46 -5.08 3.16 3.71
C LEU A 46 -4.45 3.55 5.03
N ARG A 47 -4.26 4.85 5.25
CA ARG A 47 -3.66 5.35 6.50
C ARG A 47 -4.53 5.08 7.71
N LYS A 48 -5.84 5.15 7.53
CA LYS A 48 -6.78 4.94 8.64
C LYS A 48 -7.06 3.47 8.88
N GLY A 49 -7.17 2.68 7.81
CA GLY A 49 -7.57 1.29 7.91
C GLY A 49 -6.47 0.31 8.23
N GLU A 50 -5.26 0.57 7.74
CA GLU A 50 -4.17 -0.41 7.82
C GLU A 50 -2.86 0.21 8.34
N PRO A 51 -2.89 0.98 9.44
CA PRO A 51 -1.68 1.70 9.88
C PRO A 51 -0.57 0.81 10.44
N GLU A 52 -0.91 -0.41 10.83
CA GLU A 52 0.06 -1.33 11.44
C GLU A 52 0.87 -2.12 10.41
N TYR A 53 0.37 -2.22 9.18
CA TYR A 53 0.93 -3.13 8.18
C TYR A 53 1.70 -2.44 7.08
N LEU A 54 1.62 -1.12 7.01
CA LEU A 54 2.27 -0.39 5.92
C LEU A 54 2.65 1.02 6.34
N ARG A 55 3.58 1.59 5.57
CA ARG A 55 3.93 2.99 5.63
C ARG A 55 3.80 3.56 4.23
N ILE A 56 3.29 4.77 4.13
CA ILE A 56 3.05 5.40 2.84
C ILE A 56 3.89 6.65 2.73
N ARG A 57 4.57 6.80 1.59
CA ARG A 57 5.33 7.97 1.27
C ARG A 57 4.86 8.53 -0.06
N LYS A 58 4.52 9.81 -0.09
CA LYS A 58 4.18 10.49 -1.34
C LYS A 58 5.45 10.74 -2.14
N ILE A 59 5.39 10.47 -3.44
CA ILE A 59 6.49 10.73 -4.34
C ILE A 59 6.37 12.13 -4.92
N GLU A 60 5.15 12.61 -5.09
CA GLU A 60 4.87 13.94 -5.64
C GLU A 60 4.43 14.90 -4.56
#